data_1225dd1e560d1039d2de257e43a6d9c0
#
_entry.id   1225dd1e560d1039d2de257e43a6d9c0
#
_cell.length_a   1.000
_cell.length_b   1.000
_cell.length_c   1.000
_cell.angle_alpha   90.00
_cell.angle_beta   90.00
_cell.angle_gamma   90.00
#
_symmetry.space_group_name_H-M   'P 1'
#
loop_
_entity.id
_entity.type
_entity.pdbx_description
1 polymer ?
#
loop_
_entity_poly.entity_id
_entity_poly.type
_entity_poly.pdbx_seq_one_letter_code
_entity_poly.pdbx_strand_id
1 'polypeptide(L)'
;MSIVFAHILGFPIKLRFSKIIPILGFCLLFVGNSLQAQQEPMYSQYMFNMINLNPAYAGNFGGDNITLLYRMQWVGVDGAPKTGTVSWDRRNVDSNVGYGLQLYNDRLGIEATTGIQGFYSYKLKLSYSTLTFGLSGGALNYRASYSKATTTDPNDPLFEQDINIMLPTVGFGMLFNAERMYIGFSMPALLKTKIDINNTLHSTSANNHYFLTGGYIFDVSNGIKLKPSILLKAVKGSAPAFDINMNAWFQNNLGFGVSYRPNDALVGLFEIQLSPQLRLGYAYDYTISSLKTYNVGGSHELMLRYEFNLPKYIPVLSPRYY
;
A
#
# COMPACT_ATOMS: atom_id res chain seq x y z
N MET A 1 -21.43 -16.06 -31.45
CA MET A 1 -20.62 -14.91 -31.91
C MET A 1 -19.25 -15.04 -31.26
N SER A 2 -18.30 -15.59 -32.01
CA SER A 2 -16.95 -15.95 -31.53
C SER A 2 -16.02 -14.79 -31.94
N ILE A 3 -15.48 -14.07 -30.98
CA ILE A 3 -14.43 -13.08 -31.23
C ILE A 3 -13.10 -13.79 -31.03
N VAL A 4 -12.39 -13.97 -32.12
CA VAL A 4 -11.05 -14.55 -32.21
C VAL A 4 -10.05 -13.51 -31.72
N PHE A 5 -9.54 -13.69 -30.49
CA PHE A 5 -8.29 -13.10 -30.03
C PHE A 5 -7.24 -14.21 -29.94
N ALA A 6 -6.78 -14.64 -31.08
CA ALA A 6 -5.68 -15.58 -31.17
C ALA A 6 -4.65 -14.94 -32.10
N HIS A 7 -3.47 -14.64 -31.59
CA HIS A 7 -2.18 -14.72 -32.28
C HIS A 7 -1.05 -13.86 -31.69
N ILE A 8 -0.98 -13.69 -30.35
CA ILE A 8 0.21 -13.03 -29.76
C ILE A 8 0.88 -13.86 -28.64
N LEU A 9 0.22 -14.88 -28.15
CA LEU A 9 0.83 -15.79 -27.16
C LEU A 9 0.54 -17.22 -27.59
N GLY A 10 1.56 -17.96 -28.00
CA GLY A 10 1.49 -19.33 -28.54
C GLY A 10 0.99 -20.43 -27.58
N PHE A 11 -0.09 -20.15 -26.82
CA PHE A 11 -0.83 -21.14 -26.04
C PHE A 11 -2.33 -21.02 -26.36
N PRO A 12 -2.99 -22.09 -26.82
CA PRO A 12 -4.43 -22.08 -27.03
C PRO A 12 -5.15 -22.20 -25.69
N ILE A 13 -5.33 -21.09 -24.96
CA ILE A 13 -6.23 -21.07 -23.80
C ILE A 13 -7.66 -20.97 -24.33
N LYS A 14 -8.32 -22.11 -24.54
CA LYS A 14 -9.76 -22.19 -24.72
C LYS A 14 -10.45 -21.91 -23.39
N LEU A 15 -10.64 -20.64 -23.05
CA LEU A 15 -11.50 -20.21 -21.95
C LEU A 15 -12.96 -20.58 -22.29
N ARG A 16 -13.47 -21.67 -21.74
CA ARG A 16 -14.89 -22.01 -21.80
C ARG A 16 -15.63 -21.02 -20.90
N PHE A 17 -16.38 -20.11 -21.47
CA PHE A 17 -17.23 -19.10 -20.79
C PHE A 17 -18.16 -19.70 -19.72
N SER A 18 -18.55 -20.97 -19.84
CA SER A 18 -19.40 -21.66 -18.87
C SER A 18 -18.76 -21.85 -17.47
N LYS A 19 -17.44 -21.69 -17.33
CA LYS A 19 -16.75 -21.80 -16.02
C LYS A 19 -16.51 -20.43 -15.35
N ILE A 20 -16.76 -19.33 -16.05
CA ILE A 20 -16.57 -17.96 -15.51
C ILE A 20 -17.82 -17.50 -14.76
N ILE A 21 -18.99 -17.94 -15.17
CA ILE A 21 -20.29 -17.58 -14.58
C ILE A 21 -20.40 -17.93 -13.09
N PRO A 22 -19.99 -19.11 -12.59
CA PRO A 22 -20.04 -19.41 -11.16
C PRO A 22 -19.05 -18.60 -10.32
N ILE A 23 -17.92 -18.17 -10.89
CA ILE A 23 -16.94 -17.31 -10.22
C ILE A 23 -17.49 -15.89 -10.06
N LEU A 24 -18.14 -15.36 -11.09
CA LEU A 24 -18.84 -14.06 -11.03
C LEU A 24 -20.02 -14.08 -10.05
N GLY A 25 -20.76 -15.18 -10.00
CA GLY A 25 -21.87 -15.39 -9.05
C GLY A 25 -21.39 -15.48 -7.60
N PHE A 26 -20.23 -16.08 -7.35
CA PHE A 26 -19.64 -16.16 -6.02
C PHE A 26 -19.15 -14.77 -5.50
N CYS A 27 -18.66 -13.92 -6.39
CA CYS A 27 -18.26 -12.54 -6.05
C CYS A 27 -19.46 -11.65 -5.71
N LEU A 28 -20.65 -11.90 -6.24
CA LEU A 28 -21.86 -11.12 -5.98
C LEU A 28 -22.52 -11.43 -4.62
N LEU A 29 -22.17 -12.54 -3.97
CA LEU A 29 -22.73 -12.92 -2.66
C LEU A 29 -22.10 -12.16 -1.47
N PHE A 30 -21.07 -11.35 -1.70
CA PHE A 30 -20.39 -10.56 -0.66
C PHE A 30 -20.86 -9.10 -0.57
N VAL A 31 -21.94 -8.72 -1.24
CA VAL A 31 -22.51 -7.37 -1.15
C VAL A 31 -23.53 -7.32 -0.03
N GLY A 32 -23.09 -7.02 1.19
CA GLY A 32 -24.04 -6.76 2.27
C GLY A 32 -23.39 -6.70 3.65
N ASN A 33 -23.14 -5.51 4.08
CA ASN A 33 -23.11 -4.93 5.44
C ASN A 33 -21.97 -3.92 5.53
N SER A 34 -22.33 -2.66 5.52
CA SER A 34 -21.44 -1.53 5.82
C SER A 34 -21.16 -1.49 7.34
N LEU A 35 -20.24 -2.31 7.81
CA LEU A 35 -19.60 -2.14 9.10
C LEU A 35 -18.37 -1.24 8.86
N GLN A 36 -18.39 -0.03 9.42
CA GLN A 36 -17.25 0.88 9.40
C GLN A 36 -16.17 0.29 10.30
N ALA A 37 -15.15 -0.33 9.71
CA ALA A 37 -13.93 -0.68 10.39
C ALA A 37 -12.90 0.43 10.16
N GLN A 38 -12.13 0.80 11.18
CA GLN A 38 -11.00 1.72 11.04
C GLN A 38 -10.03 1.14 10.01
N GLN A 39 -9.74 1.91 8.97
CA GLN A 39 -8.77 1.54 7.93
C GLN A 39 -7.39 2.06 8.33
N GLU A 40 -6.36 1.25 8.14
CA GLU A 40 -4.97 1.74 8.23
C GLU A 40 -4.72 2.84 7.19
N PRO A 41 -3.83 3.82 7.48
CA PRO A 41 -3.47 4.85 6.53
C PRO A 41 -2.99 4.24 5.21
N MET A 42 -3.63 4.60 4.12
CA MET A 42 -3.30 4.07 2.79
C MET A 42 -2.68 5.16 1.92
N TYR A 43 -1.62 4.81 1.22
CA TYR A 43 -0.98 5.68 0.25
C TYR A 43 -1.51 5.41 -1.16
N SER A 44 -1.71 6.45 -1.94
CA SER A 44 -2.14 6.31 -3.33
C SER A 44 -0.98 5.89 -4.23
N GLN A 45 0.25 6.25 -3.83
CA GLN A 45 1.49 5.84 -4.49
C GLN A 45 2.12 4.58 -3.87
N TYR A 46 1.32 3.70 -3.23
CA TYR A 46 1.83 2.50 -2.57
C TYR A 46 2.69 1.64 -3.50
N MET A 47 2.37 1.59 -4.79
CA MET A 47 3.10 0.83 -5.80
C MET A 47 4.55 1.29 -5.99
N PHE A 48 4.89 2.48 -5.53
CA PHE A 48 6.25 3.00 -5.55
C PHE A 48 6.98 2.81 -4.20
N ASN A 49 6.27 2.45 -3.14
CA ASN A 49 6.84 2.16 -1.83
C ASN A 49 6.12 0.96 -1.17
N MET A 50 6.24 -0.20 -1.81
CA MET A 50 5.54 -1.43 -1.42
C MET A 50 5.96 -1.98 -0.05
N ILE A 51 7.11 -1.56 0.51
CA ILE A 51 7.55 -1.99 1.84
C ILE A 51 6.55 -1.60 2.93
N ASN A 52 5.78 -0.52 2.71
CA ASN A 52 4.71 -0.08 3.60
C ASN A 52 3.57 -1.10 3.72
N LEU A 53 3.35 -1.88 2.67
CA LEU A 53 2.27 -2.88 2.62
C LEU A 53 2.78 -4.29 2.87
N ASN A 54 3.98 -4.61 2.40
CA ASN A 54 4.47 -5.97 2.39
C ASN A 54 5.98 -6.02 2.71
N PRO A 55 6.38 -6.57 3.87
CA PRO A 55 7.77 -6.66 4.29
C PRO A 55 8.66 -7.47 3.33
N ALA A 56 8.10 -8.32 2.48
CA ALA A 56 8.86 -9.04 1.47
C ALA A 56 9.46 -8.14 0.37
N TYR A 57 9.05 -6.87 0.29
CA TYR A 57 9.66 -5.90 -0.62
C TYR A 57 10.95 -5.26 -0.08
N ALA A 58 11.32 -5.48 1.17
CA ALA A 58 12.58 -4.96 1.71
C ALA A 58 13.75 -5.40 0.83
N GLY A 59 14.55 -4.44 0.34
CA GLY A 59 15.67 -4.67 -0.57
C GLY A 59 15.28 -5.17 -1.97
N ASN A 60 14.04 -5.01 -2.40
CA ASN A 60 13.61 -5.47 -3.73
C ASN A 60 14.20 -4.63 -4.86
N PHE A 61 14.50 -3.34 -4.63
CA PHE A 61 15.03 -2.43 -5.65
C PHE A 61 16.51 -2.63 -6.01
N GLY A 62 17.24 -3.48 -5.29
CA GLY A 62 18.59 -3.92 -5.68
C GLY A 62 19.75 -3.02 -5.26
N GLY A 63 19.51 -1.83 -4.70
CA GLY A 63 20.48 -0.90 -4.13
C GLY A 63 20.09 -0.48 -2.73
N ASP A 64 20.63 0.63 -2.27
CA ASP A 64 20.15 1.35 -1.09
C ASP A 64 19.13 2.39 -1.54
N ASN A 65 17.96 2.41 -0.93
CA ASN A 65 16.89 3.35 -1.25
C ASN A 65 16.44 4.10 0.00
N ILE A 66 16.23 5.41 -0.12
CA ILE A 66 15.51 6.20 0.86
C ILE A 66 14.27 6.76 0.16
N THR A 67 13.09 6.50 0.72
CA THR A 67 11.83 7.03 0.21
C THR A 67 11.16 7.87 1.29
N LEU A 68 10.87 9.11 0.93
CA LEU A 68 10.03 10.03 1.70
C LEU A 68 8.65 10.06 1.04
N LEU A 69 7.60 9.99 1.84
CA LEU A 69 6.24 10.07 1.37
C LEU A 69 5.44 10.92 2.35
N TYR A 70 4.70 11.90 1.81
CA TYR A 70 3.83 12.75 2.60
C TYR A 70 2.46 12.86 1.93
N ARG A 71 1.41 12.56 2.70
CA ARG A 71 0.02 12.55 2.25
C ARG A 71 -0.82 13.49 3.09
N MET A 72 -1.59 14.33 2.44
CA MET A 72 -2.65 15.17 3.01
C MET A 72 -3.98 14.71 2.43
N GLN A 73 -4.82 14.12 3.24
CA GLN A 73 -6.15 13.69 2.81
C GLN A 73 -7.17 14.80 3.03
N TRP A 74 -8.19 14.84 2.18
CA TRP A 74 -9.38 15.69 2.30
C TRP A 74 -9.03 17.15 2.65
N VAL A 75 -8.21 17.76 1.81
CA VAL A 75 -7.74 19.13 2.00
C VAL A 75 -8.93 20.10 2.12
N GLY A 76 -8.89 20.97 3.13
CA GLY A 76 -9.98 21.89 3.48
C GLY A 76 -10.87 21.40 4.64
N VAL A 77 -10.68 20.16 5.10
CA VAL A 77 -11.39 19.64 6.28
C VAL A 77 -10.50 19.78 7.52
N ASP A 78 -11.01 20.39 8.57
CA ASP A 78 -10.30 20.50 9.85
C ASP A 78 -10.09 19.13 10.49
N GLY A 79 -8.86 18.87 10.96
CA GLY A 79 -8.50 17.58 11.54
C GLY A 79 -8.32 16.45 10.52
N ALA A 80 -8.37 16.72 9.23
CA ALA A 80 -8.18 15.71 8.18
C ALA A 80 -6.84 14.97 8.30
N PRO A 81 -6.76 13.70 7.85
CA PRO A 81 -5.57 12.87 8.00
C PRO A 81 -4.34 13.47 7.30
N LYS A 82 -3.20 13.42 8.00
CA LYS A 82 -1.87 13.77 7.47
C LYS A 82 -0.88 12.69 7.85
N THR A 83 -0.32 12.03 6.84
CA THR A 83 0.58 10.90 7.03
C THR A 83 1.93 11.21 6.40
N GLY A 84 3.00 11.06 7.17
CA GLY A 84 4.37 11.17 6.72
C GLY A 84 5.14 9.88 6.96
N THR A 85 5.92 9.42 5.98
CA THR A 85 6.73 8.22 6.08
C THR A 85 8.13 8.47 5.55
N VAL A 86 9.12 7.95 6.27
CA VAL A 86 10.50 7.83 5.81
C VAL A 86 10.84 6.36 5.85
N SER A 87 11.21 5.77 4.73
CA SER A 87 11.67 4.39 4.65
C SER A 87 13.04 4.32 4.02
N TRP A 88 13.86 3.44 4.55
CA TRP A 88 15.14 3.03 3.97
C TRP A 88 15.10 1.52 3.77
N ASP A 89 15.59 1.06 2.63
CA ASP A 89 15.77 -0.36 2.40
C ASP A 89 17.03 -0.64 1.58
N ARG A 90 17.61 -1.81 1.83
CA ARG A 90 18.85 -2.28 1.23
C ARG A 90 18.77 -3.76 0.93
N ARG A 91 19.38 -4.16 -0.19
CA ARG A 91 19.63 -5.56 -0.53
C ARG A 91 21.09 -5.94 -0.34
N ASN A 92 21.32 -7.01 0.38
CA ASN A 92 22.60 -7.72 0.30
C ASN A 92 22.51 -8.76 -0.83
N VAL A 93 23.22 -8.50 -1.94
CA VAL A 93 23.13 -9.33 -3.16
C VAL A 93 23.72 -10.71 -2.94
N ASP A 94 24.77 -10.81 -2.11
CA ASP A 94 25.52 -12.06 -1.89
C ASP A 94 24.73 -13.05 -1.03
N SER A 95 24.00 -12.56 -0.02
CA SER A 95 23.22 -13.39 0.91
C SER A 95 21.75 -13.55 0.54
N ASN A 96 21.26 -12.91 -0.53
CA ASN A 96 19.85 -12.85 -0.91
C ASN A 96 18.92 -12.27 0.17
N VAL A 97 19.46 -11.47 1.07
CA VAL A 97 18.74 -10.85 2.18
C VAL A 97 18.47 -9.39 1.88
N GLY A 98 17.28 -8.92 2.25
CA GLY A 98 16.91 -7.52 2.29
C GLY A 98 16.67 -7.05 3.71
N TYR A 99 17.04 -5.80 3.98
CA TYR A 99 16.81 -5.11 5.24
C TYR A 99 16.07 -3.81 4.96
N GLY A 100 15.28 -3.37 5.91
CA GLY A 100 14.62 -2.07 5.81
C GLY A 100 14.32 -1.50 7.19
N LEU A 101 14.15 -0.20 7.21
CA LEU A 101 13.72 0.57 8.36
C LEU A 101 12.70 1.61 7.91
N GLN A 102 11.65 1.79 8.69
CA GLN A 102 10.62 2.79 8.44
C GLN A 102 10.31 3.57 9.70
N LEU A 103 10.16 4.86 9.52
CA LEU A 103 9.56 5.78 10.48
C LEU A 103 8.31 6.35 9.85
N TYR A 104 7.22 6.39 10.59
CA TYR A 104 6.01 7.04 10.12
C TYR A 104 5.32 7.83 11.23
N ASN A 105 4.57 8.84 10.84
CA ASN A 105 3.70 9.62 11.69
C ASN A 105 2.39 9.83 10.95
N ASP A 106 1.30 9.45 11.59
CA ASP A 106 -0.06 9.66 11.12
C ASP A 106 -0.82 10.50 12.12
N ARG A 107 -1.59 11.47 11.66
CA ARG A 107 -2.42 12.36 12.50
C ARG A 107 -3.81 12.42 11.92
N LEU A 108 -4.81 12.19 12.76
CA LEU A 108 -6.22 12.29 12.42
C LEU A 108 -6.94 13.00 13.58
N GLY A 109 -7.32 14.27 13.39
CA GLY A 109 -7.94 15.06 14.42
C GLY A 109 -7.07 15.18 15.67
N ILE A 110 -7.60 14.69 16.78
CA ILE A 110 -6.92 14.66 18.10
C ILE A 110 -6.02 13.42 18.30
N GLU A 111 -6.06 12.49 17.35
CA GLU A 111 -5.27 11.25 17.39
C GLU A 111 -3.97 11.39 16.60
N ALA A 112 -2.92 10.74 17.09
CA ALA A 112 -1.65 10.62 16.38
C ALA A 112 -1.01 9.25 16.64
N THR A 113 -0.51 8.63 15.59
CA THR A 113 0.28 7.41 15.67
C THR A 113 1.66 7.66 15.11
N THR A 114 2.69 7.42 15.91
CA THR A 114 4.08 7.48 15.47
C THR A 114 4.68 6.09 15.58
N GLY A 115 5.34 5.61 14.53
CA GLY A 115 5.87 4.25 14.50
C GLY A 115 7.31 4.16 14.01
N ILE A 116 8.00 3.15 14.52
CA ILE A 116 9.28 2.66 13.99
C ILE A 116 9.13 1.17 13.70
N GLN A 117 9.56 0.75 12.50
CA GLN A 117 9.43 -0.63 12.05
C GLN A 117 10.68 -1.06 11.29
N GLY A 118 11.24 -2.20 11.68
CA GLY A 118 12.33 -2.86 10.97
C GLY A 118 11.78 -3.97 10.07
N PHE A 119 12.44 -4.20 8.94
CA PHE A 119 12.07 -5.20 7.94
C PHE A 119 13.25 -6.12 7.65
N TYR A 120 12.94 -7.39 7.48
CA TYR A 120 13.87 -8.42 7.04
C TYR A 120 13.21 -9.24 5.94
N SER A 121 13.90 -9.46 4.83
CA SER A 121 13.43 -10.32 3.76
C SER A 121 14.48 -11.34 3.34
N TYR A 122 14.01 -12.52 2.91
CA TYR A 122 14.86 -13.56 2.33
C TYR A 122 14.32 -14.00 0.98
N LYS A 123 15.16 -13.91 -0.05
CA LYS A 123 14.81 -14.17 -1.45
C LYS A 123 15.34 -15.53 -1.89
N LEU A 124 14.43 -16.45 -2.20
CA LEU A 124 14.71 -17.70 -2.87
C LEU A 124 14.75 -17.49 -4.38
N LYS A 125 15.87 -17.78 -5.00
CA LYS A 125 16.02 -17.77 -6.47
C LYS A 125 15.53 -19.09 -7.03
N LEU A 126 14.57 -19.03 -7.93
CA LEU A 126 14.08 -20.13 -8.75
C LEU A 126 14.64 -19.94 -10.17
N SER A 127 14.47 -20.91 -11.05
CA SER A 127 15.07 -20.87 -12.42
C SER A 127 14.71 -19.60 -13.21
N TYR A 128 13.42 -19.17 -13.16
CA TYR A 128 12.90 -18.00 -13.92
C TYR A 128 12.10 -17.04 -13.06
N SER A 129 12.17 -17.17 -11.75
CA SER A 129 11.39 -16.37 -10.81
C SER A 129 12.08 -16.30 -9.46
N THR A 130 11.52 -15.52 -8.56
CA THR A 130 11.97 -15.45 -7.18
C THR A 130 10.77 -15.51 -6.24
N LEU A 131 10.94 -16.16 -5.10
CA LEU A 131 9.99 -16.16 -4.00
C LEU A 131 10.67 -15.50 -2.80
N THR A 132 10.11 -14.42 -2.32
CA THR A 132 10.66 -13.68 -1.19
C THR A 132 9.70 -13.77 0.00
N PHE A 133 10.24 -14.08 1.16
CA PHE A 133 9.53 -14.02 2.44
C PHE A 133 10.01 -12.80 3.20
N GLY A 134 9.11 -12.11 3.86
CA GLY A 134 9.41 -10.93 4.63
C GLY A 134 8.81 -10.99 6.02
N LEU A 135 9.54 -10.45 6.97
CA LEU A 135 9.09 -10.22 8.34
C LEU A 135 9.31 -8.76 8.70
N SER A 136 8.42 -8.21 9.50
CA SER A 136 8.62 -6.89 10.09
C SER A 136 8.36 -6.94 11.59
N GLY A 137 9.03 -6.06 12.33
CA GLY A 137 8.84 -5.90 13.76
C GLY A 137 9.13 -4.47 14.16
N GLY A 138 8.36 -3.96 15.13
CA GLY A 138 8.49 -2.58 15.54
C GLY A 138 7.60 -2.20 16.71
N ALA A 139 7.47 -0.90 16.92
CA ALA A 139 6.64 -0.32 17.94
C ALA A 139 5.91 0.91 17.41
N LEU A 140 4.67 1.07 17.85
CA LEU A 140 3.79 2.19 17.56
C LEU A 140 3.50 2.93 18.85
N ASN A 141 3.64 4.24 18.85
CA ASN A 141 3.14 5.10 19.92
C ASN A 141 1.82 5.71 19.47
N TYR A 142 0.73 5.26 20.04
CA TYR A 142 -0.61 5.81 19.83
C TYR A 142 -0.92 6.86 20.91
N ARG A 143 -1.35 8.03 20.46
CA ARG A 143 -1.77 9.14 21.31
C ARG A 143 -3.15 9.62 20.89
N ALA A 144 -4.03 9.84 21.87
CA ALA A 144 -5.30 10.52 21.67
C ALA A 144 -5.45 11.62 22.73
N SER A 145 -5.52 12.88 22.28
CA SER A 145 -5.64 14.05 23.15
C SER A 145 -7.12 14.38 23.37
N TYR A 146 -7.81 13.54 24.12
CA TYR A 146 -9.24 13.69 24.38
C TYR A 146 -9.57 14.97 25.12
N SER A 147 -8.68 15.46 26.00
CA SER A 147 -8.82 16.76 26.69
C SER A 147 -8.95 17.95 25.74
N LYS A 148 -8.57 17.79 24.46
CA LYS A 148 -8.70 18.82 23.41
C LYS A 148 -9.96 18.66 22.55
N ALA A 149 -10.75 17.61 22.79
CA ALA A 149 -11.98 17.40 22.06
C ALA A 149 -13.04 18.44 22.46
N THR A 150 -13.74 18.98 21.48
CA THR A 150 -14.93 19.78 21.74
C THR A 150 -16.10 18.83 21.94
N THR A 151 -16.56 18.69 23.18
CA THR A 151 -17.67 17.80 23.55
C THR A 151 -18.93 18.59 23.77
N THR A 152 -20.09 17.97 23.60
CA THR A 152 -21.40 18.59 23.91
C THR A 152 -21.60 18.70 25.41
N ASP A 153 -21.06 17.74 26.20
CA ASP A 153 -20.98 17.81 27.66
C ASP A 153 -19.51 18.07 28.05
N PRO A 154 -19.19 19.25 28.60
CA PRO A 154 -17.83 19.59 29.02
C PRO A 154 -17.27 18.71 30.14
N ASN A 155 -18.11 18.00 30.88
CA ASN A 155 -17.73 17.18 32.03
C ASN A 155 -17.85 15.64 31.69
N ASP A 156 -17.85 15.25 30.42
CA ASP A 156 -17.90 13.84 30.06
C ASP A 156 -16.60 13.15 30.51
N PRO A 157 -16.67 12.20 31.48
CA PRO A 157 -15.49 11.50 32.00
C PRO A 157 -14.68 10.72 30.96
N LEU A 158 -15.27 10.39 29.80
CA LEU A 158 -14.60 9.69 28.73
C LEU A 158 -13.55 10.55 28.03
N PHE A 159 -13.66 11.87 28.13
CA PHE A 159 -12.76 12.85 27.50
C PHE A 159 -11.81 13.54 28.48
N GLU A 160 -11.82 13.18 29.76
CA GLU A 160 -10.94 13.78 30.77
C GLU A 160 -9.47 13.37 30.64
N GLN A 161 -9.21 12.15 30.14
CA GLN A 161 -7.87 11.59 30.13
C GLN A 161 -7.33 11.37 28.72
N ASP A 162 -6.16 11.94 28.47
CA ASP A 162 -5.40 11.67 27.25
C ASP A 162 -4.80 10.27 27.27
N ILE A 163 -4.77 9.62 26.11
CA ILE A 163 -4.14 8.32 25.94
C ILE A 163 -2.74 8.50 25.34
N ASN A 164 -1.78 7.76 25.86
CA ASN A 164 -0.45 7.65 25.31
C ASN A 164 0.10 6.24 25.61
N ILE A 165 0.05 5.37 24.61
CA ILE A 165 0.42 3.96 24.77
C ILE A 165 1.38 3.51 23.69
N MET A 166 2.26 2.57 24.06
CA MET A 166 3.18 1.92 23.14
C MET A 166 2.65 0.53 22.77
N LEU A 167 2.55 0.26 21.49
CA LEU A 167 2.00 -0.97 20.92
C LEU A 167 3.08 -1.69 20.10
N PRO A 168 3.43 -2.93 20.41
CA PRO A 168 4.30 -3.71 19.55
C PRO A 168 3.58 -4.08 18.25
N THR A 169 4.31 -4.14 17.16
CA THR A 169 3.80 -4.60 15.87
C THR A 169 4.73 -5.66 15.28
N VAL A 170 4.14 -6.67 14.65
CA VAL A 170 4.84 -7.72 13.91
C VAL A 170 4.07 -7.95 12.61
N GLY A 171 4.76 -8.08 11.49
CA GLY A 171 4.16 -8.32 10.20
C GLY A 171 4.85 -9.44 9.43
N PHE A 172 4.12 -9.99 8.47
CA PHE A 172 4.59 -11.04 7.58
C PHE A 172 4.21 -10.70 6.13
N GLY A 173 5.04 -11.14 5.20
CA GLY A 173 4.75 -11.01 3.79
C GLY A 173 5.42 -12.06 2.92
N MET A 174 4.82 -12.27 1.77
CA MET A 174 5.35 -13.10 0.69
C MET A 174 5.26 -12.34 -0.61
N LEU A 175 6.24 -12.55 -1.49
CA LEU A 175 6.29 -11.94 -2.81
C LEU A 175 6.86 -12.94 -3.82
N PHE A 176 6.06 -13.26 -4.82
CA PHE A 176 6.50 -13.99 -6.00
C PHE A 176 6.74 -13.00 -7.12
N ASN A 177 7.96 -12.98 -7.67
CA ASN A 177 8.33 -12.17 -8.83
C ASN A 177 8.81 -13.08 -9.97
N ALA A 178 8.25 -12.86 -11.14
CA ALA A 178 8.75 -13.38 -12.40
C ALA A 178 9.21 -12.21 -13.30
N GLU A 179 9.63 -12.50 -14.52
CA GLU A 179 10.17 -11.46 -15.43
C GLU A 179 9.20 -10.30 -15.67
N ARG A 180 7.90 -10.57 -15.78
CA ARG A 180 6.88 -9.59 -16.15
C ARG A 180 5.70 -9.54 -15.19
N MET A 181 5.67 -10.37 -14.17
CA MET A 181 4.54 -10.42 -13.24
C MET A 181 5.00 -10.57 -11.80
N TYR A 182 4.19 -10.06 -10.92
CA TYR A 182 4.35 -10.28 -9.49
C TYR A 182 3.02 -10.59 -8.82
N ILE A 183 3.09 -11.34 -7.72
CA ILE A 183 1.99 -11.57 -6.81
C ILE A 183 2.54 -11.45 -5.39
N GLY A 184 1.95 -10.60 -4.57
CA GLY A 184 2.32 -10.38 -3.18
C GLY A 184 1.16 -10.63 -2.25
N PHE A 185 1.43 -11.26 -1.12
CA PHE A 185 0.50 -11.40 0.00
C PHE A 185 1.15 -10.85 1.26
N SER A 186 0.40 -10.14 2.09
CA SER A 186 0.93 -9.63 3.36
C SER A 186 -0.12 -9.43 4.44
N MET A 187 0.38 -9.45 5.67
CA MET A 187 -0.29 -9.10 6.91
C MET A 187 0.68 -8.20 7.70
N PRO A 188 0.65 -6.87 7.50
CA PRO A 188 1.63 -5.96 8.11
C PRO A 188 1.48 -5.84 9.63
N ALA A 189 0.29 -6.13 10.18
CA ALA A 189 0.04 -6.18 11.62
C ALA A 189 -0.62 -7.52 12.00
N LEU A 190 0.15 -8.41 12.62
CA LEU A 190 -0.31 -9.71 13.12
C LEU A 190 -0.84 -9.65 14.54
N LEU A 191 -0.27 -8.73 15.36
CA LEU A 191 -0.62 -8.62 16.76
C LEU A 191 -1.91 -7.82 16.90
N LYS A 192 -2.86 -8.39 17.64
CA LYS A 192 -4.08 -7.69 18.06
C LYS A 192 -3.81 -7.06 19.41
N THR A 193 -3.81 -5.75 19.48
CA THR A 193 -3.68 -5.05 20.75
C THR A 193 -5.04 -4.51 21.15
N LYS A 194 -5.48 -4.88 22.34
CA LYS A 194 -6.66 -4.27 22.98
C LYS A 194 -6.17 -3.10 23.80
N ILE A 195 -6.75 -1.94 23.59
CA ILE A 195 -6.53 -0.78 24.43
C ILE A 195 -7.64 -0.79 25.49
N ASP A 196 -7.27 -1.07 26.72
CA ASP A 196 -8.17 -1.04 27.87
C ASP A 196 -8.02 0.32 28.56
N ILE A 197 -9.09 1.11 28.55
CA ILE A 197 -9.12 2.44 29.16
C ILE A 197 -10.10 2.34 30.33
N ASN A 198 -9.57 2.37 31.58
CA ASN A 198 -10.35 2.44 32.81
C ASN A 198 -11.45 1.37 32.96
N ASN A 199 -11.15 0.09 32.65
CA ASN A 199 -12.13 -1.01 32.68
C ASN A 199 -13.41 -0.79 31.83
N THR A 200 -13.43 0.22 31.01
CA THR A 200 -14.45 0.40 29.98
C THR A 200 -13.87 -0.10 28.67
N LEU A 201 -14.41 -1.19 28.15
CA LEU A 201 -13.94 -1.86 26.93
C LEU A 201 -14.07 -0.97 25.69
N HIS A 202 -13.21 0.02 25.56
CA HIS A 202 -12.95 0.67 24.29
C HIS A 202 -11.96 -0.24 23.53
N SER A 203 -12.50 -1.28 22.93
CA SER A 203 -11.75 -2.18 22.06
C SER A 203 -11.38 -1.44 20.77
N THR A 204 -10.34 -0.64 20.81
CA THR A 204 -9.62 -0.30 19.57
C THR A 204 -8.81 -1.56 19.20
N SER A 205 -9.50 -2.58 18.76
CA SER A 205 -8.83 -3.77 18.25
C SER A 205 -8.27 -3.38 16.87
N ALA A 206 -6.96 -3.24 16.78
CA ALA A 206 -6.31 -3.26 15.49
C ALA A 206 -6.67 -4.58 14.80
N ASN A 207 -7.62 -4.54 13.87
CA ASN A 207 -8.01 -5.72 13.13
C ASN A 207 -6.89 -6.08 12.15
N ASN A 208 -6.62 -7.38 12.00
CA ASN A 208 -5.64 -7.84 11.04
C ASN A 208 -6.07 -7.43 9.62
N HIS A 209 -5.20 -6.70 8.95
CA HIS A 209 -5.33 -6.36 7.54
C HIS A 209 -4.63 -7.41 6.69
N TYR A 210 -5.30 -7.84 5.65
CA TYR A 210 -4.79 -8.77 4.65
C TYR A 210 -4.71 -8.05 3.33
N PHE A 211 -3.54 -8.06 2.70
CA PHE A 211 -3.32 -7.47 1.39
C PHE A 211 -2.91 -8.54 0.40
N LEU A 212 -3.54 -8.52 -0.78
CA LEU A 212 -3.13 -9.30 -1.94
C LEU A 212 -2.89 -8.33 -3.09
N THR A 213 -1.68 -8.34 -3.62
CA THR A 213 -1.26 -7.48 -4.72
C THR A 213 -0.89 -8.32 -5.93
N GLY A 214 -1.12 -7.79 -7.12
CA GLY A 214 -0.66 -8.43 -8.34
C GLY A 214 -0.57 -7.44 -9.48
N GLY A 215 0.35 -7.70 -10.39
CA GLY A 215 0.51 -6.87 -11.58
C GLY A 215 1.29 -7.57 -12.66
N TYR A 216 1.17 -7.02 -13.87
CA TYR A 216 1.84 -7.51 -15.06
C TYR A 216 2.42 -6.33 -15.85
N ILE A 217 3.61 -6.51 -16.44
CA ILE A 217 4.28 -5.49 -17.26
C ILE A 217 4.21 -5.91 -18.72
N PHE A 218 3.62 -5.03 -19.52
CA PHE A 218 3.59 -5.12 -20.98
C PHE A 218 4.61 -4.15 -21.59
N ASP A 219 5.52 -4.66 -22.39
CA ASP A 219 6.36 -3.86 -23.27
C ASP A 219 5.56 -3.56 -24.55
N VAL A 220 5.01 -2.34 -24.66
CA VAL A 220 4.14 -1.95 -25.78
C VAL A 220 4.97 -1.52 -26.97
N SER A 221 6.05 -0.79 -26.73
CA SER A 221 7.02 -0.38 -27.76
C SER A 221 8.38 -0.10 -27.11
N ASN A 222 9.40 0.20 -27.95
CA ASN A 222 10.71 0.60 -27.46
C ASN A 222 10.56 1.87 -26.58
N GLY A 223 10.71 1.66 -25.25
CA GLY A 223 10.64 2.74 -24.27
C GLY A 223 9.26 3.00 -23.66
N ILE A 224 8.21 2.25 -24.05
CA ILE A 224 6.88 2.36 -23.41
C ILE A 224 6.51 1.07 -22.73
N LYS A 225 6.29 1.15 -21.40
CA LYS A 225 5.84 0.05 -20.57
C LYS A 225 4.49 0.37 -19.94
N LEU A 226 3.57 -0.59 -19.96
CA LEU A 226 2.29 -0.51 -19.26
C LEU A 226 2.25 -1.54 -18.13
N LYS A 227 1.76 -1.14 -16.96
CA LYS A 227 1.58 -2.02 -15.80
C LYS A 227 0.16 -1.91 -15.25
N PRO A 228 -0.78 -2.74 -15.69
CA PRO A 228 -1.98 -2.99 -14.90
C PRO A 228 -1.61 -3.70 -13.60
N SER A 229 -2.27 -3.29 -12.51
CA SER A 229 -2.10 -3.91 -11.20
C SER A 229 -3.37 -3.79 -10.36
N ILE A 230 -3.48 -4.69 -9.39
CA ILE A 230 -4.60 -4.73 -8.45
C ILE A 230 -4.07 -4.86 -7.03
N LEU A 231 -4.73 -4.21 -6.09
CA LEU A 231 -4.57 -4.40 -4.66
C LEU A 231 -5.93 -4.79 -4.09
N LEU A 232 -6.01 -5.95 -3.45
CA LEU A 232 -7.15 -6.38 -2.66
C LEU A 232 -6.82 -6.19 -1.18
N LYS A 233 -7.79 -5.67 -0.44
CA LYS A 233 -7.71 -5.39 1.00
C LYS A 233 -8.85 -6.10 1.70
N ALA A 234 -8.55 -6.86 2.72
CA ALA A 234 -9.55 -7.51 3.56
C ALA A 234 -9.25 -7.26 5.03
N VAL A 235 -10.27 -6.90 5.78
CA VAL A 235 -10.25 -6.69 7.22
C VAL A 235 -11.40 -7.47 7.83
N LYS A 236 -11.17 -8.14 8.95
CA LYS A 236 -12.25 -8.86 9.64
C LYS A 236 -13.35 -7.88 10.07
N GLY A 237 -14.57 -8.12 9.65
CA GLY A 237 -15.74 -7.29 10.00
C GLY A 237 -15.97 -6.12 9.05
N SER A 238 -15.25 -6.03 7.93
CA SER A 238 -15.48 -5.03 6.88
C SER A 238 -15.61 -5.70 5.51
N ALA A 239 -16.33 -5.06 4.59
CA ALA A 239 -16.38 -5.50 3.20
C ALA A 239 -14.97 -5.41 2.58
N PRO A 240 -14.55 -6.38 1.77
CA PRO A 240 -13.30 -6.29 1.03
C PRO A 240 -13.27 -5.05 0.13
N ALA A 241 -12.14 -4.36 0.09
CA ALA A 241 -11.90 -3.23 -0.81
C ALA A 241 -10.82 -3.60 -1.84
N PHE A 242 -10.86 -2.93 -2.99
CA PHE A 242 -9.86 -3.15 -4.03
C PHE A 242 -9.51 -1.85 -4.76
N ASP A 243 -8.27 -1.78 -5.23
CA ASP A 243 -7.78 -0.71 -6.08
C ASP A 243 -7.32 -1.30 -7.40
N ILE A 244 -7.78 -0.76 -8.51
CA ILE A 244 -7.32 -1.14 -9.86
C ILE A 244 -6.47 0.00 -10.39
N ASN A 245 -5.26 -0.33 -10.87
CA ASN A 245 -4.31 0.66 -11.34
C ASN A 245 -3.86 0.34 -12.76
N MET A 246 -3.58 1.39 -13.50
CA MET A 246 -2.90 1.34 -14.79
C MET A 246 -1.80 2.40 -14.79
N ASN A 247 -0.55 1.95 -14.87
CA ASN A 247 0.60 2.84 -14.95
C ASN A 247 1.29 2.68 -16.30
N ALA A 248 1.79 3.78 -16.84
CA ALA A 248 2.56 3.82 -18.08
C ALA A 248 3.88 4.55 -17.84
N TRP A 249 5.00 3.99 -18.31
CA TRP A 249 6.31 4.64 -18.27
C TRP A 249 6.82 4.88 -19.68
N PHE A 250 7.38 6.07 -19.87
CA PHE A 250 8.01 6.52 -21.10
C PHE A 250 9.50 6.64 -20.87
N GLN A 251 10.30 5.87 -21.62
CA GLN A 251 11.77 5.84 -21.55
C GLN A 251 12.33 5.66 -20.12
N ASN A 252 11.56 5.04 -19.22
CA ASN A 252 11.84 4.86 -17.80
C ASN A 252 11.98 6.16 -16.99
N ASN A 253 11.78 7.32 -17.59
CA ASN A 253 11.99 8.62 -16.97
C ASN A 253 10.69 9.30 -16.53
N LEU A 254 9.62 9.11 -17.28
CA LEU A 254 8.30 9.69 -17.00
C LEU A 254 7.30 8.58 -16.77
N GLY A 255 6.56 8.66 -15.70
CA GLY A 255 5.48 7.76 -15.35
C GLY A 255 4.16 8.51 -15.20
N PHE A 256 3.10 7.96 -15.76
CA PHE A 256 1.73 8.40 -15.54
C PHE A 256 0.89 7.21 -15.10
N GLY A 257 -0.05 7.45 -14.20
CA GLY A 257 -0.92 6.40 -13.74
C GLY A 257 -2.31 6.91 -13.43
N VAL A 258 -3.26 5.99 -13.48
CA VAL A 258 -4.60 6.17 -12.96
C VAL A 258 -4.93 5.01 -12.05
N SER A 259 -5.60 5.30 -10.93
CA SER A 259 -6.12 4.29 -10.02
C SER A 259 -7.59 4.55 -9.76
N TYR A 260 -8.37 3.49 -9.76
CA TYR A 260 -9.78 3.52 -9.38
C TYR A 260 -9.98 2.73 -8.11
N ARG A 261 -10.51 3.41 -7.12
CA ARG A 261 -10.86 2.88 -5.81
C ARG A 261 -12.37 3.02 -5.63
N PRO A 262 -13.14 1.94 -5.79
CA PRO A 262 -14.60 2.00 -5.70
C PRO A 262 -15.07 2.64 -4.40
N ASN A 263 -16.07 3.52 -4.51
CA ASN A 263 -16.69 4.25 -3.40
C ASN A 263 -15.75 5.15 -2.58
N ASP A 264 -14.51 5.39 -3.05
CA ASP A 264 -13.55 6.25 -2.39
C ASP A 264 -13.01 7.34 -3.31
N ALA A 265 -12.17 6.98 -4.32
CA ALA A 265 -11.49 7.97 -5.12
C ALA A 265 -11.14 7.48 -6.55
N LEU A 266 -11.02 8.45 -7.46
CA LEU A 266 -10.28 8.32 -8.71
C LEU A 266 -8.95 9.05 -8.54
N VAL A 267 -7.83 8.35 -8.78
CA VAL A 267 -6.49 8.88 -8.53
C VAL A 267 -5.73 9.11 -9.82
N GLY A 268 -5.17 10.29 -9.98
CA GLY A 268 -4.15 10.58 -10.98
C GLY A 268 -2.76 10.48 -10.36
N LEU A 269 -1.82 9.81 -11.05
CA LEU A 269 -0.46 9.60 -10.60
C LEU A 269 0.52 10.14 -11.63
N PHE A 270 1.57 10.78 -11.14
CA PHE A 270 2.67 11.28 -11.94
C PHE A 270 3.99 10.93 -11.28
N GLU A 271 4.98 10.50 -12.07
CA GLU A 271 6.33 10.21 -11.60
C GLU A 271 7.35 10.73 -12.61
N ILE A 272 8.44 11.32 -12.13
CA ILE A 272 9.56 11.76 -12.94
C ILE A 272 10.88 11.35 -12.32
N GLN A 273 11.78 10.79 -13.12
CA GLN A 273 13.16 10.54 -12.76
C GLN A 273 14.01 11.76 -13.12
N LEU A 274 14.38 12.54 -12.11
CA LEU A 274 15.15 13.78 -12.27
C LEU A 274 16.65 13.51 -12.49
N SER A 275 17.15 12.43 -11.93
CA SER A 275 18.51 11.93 -12.15
C SER A 275 18.50 10.40 -12.05
N PRO A 276 19.60 9.71 -12.39
CA PRO A 276 19.70 8.25 -12.18
C PRO A 276 19.38 7.80 -10.75
N GLN A 277 19.58 8.69 -9.78
CA GLN A 277 19.37 8.41 -8.36
C GLN A 277 18.08 9.00 -7.79
N LEU A 278 17.56 10.11 -8.38
CA LEU A 278 16.49 10.89 -7.78
C LEU A 278 15.20 10.77 -8.56
N ARG A 279 14.13 10.41 -7.87
CA ARG A 279 12.79 10.23 -8.42
C ARG A 279 11.78 11.01 -7.58
N LEU A 280 10.90 11.73 -8.25
CA LEU A 280 9.80 12.49 -7.66
C LEU A 280 8.48 11.90 -8.12
N GLY A 281 7.55 11.69 -7.21
CA GLY A 281 6.19 11.25 -7.49
C GLY A 281 5.15 12.19 -6.88
N TYR A 282 4.03 12.33 -7.56
CA TYR A 282 2.87 13.07 -7.09
C TYR A 282 1.59 12.30 -7.41
N ALA A 283 0.66 12.28 -6.45
CA ALA A 283 -0.69 11.77 -6.68
C ALA A 283 -1.75 12.76 -6.21
N TYR A 284 -2.84 12.79 -6.94
CA TYR A 284 -4.04 13.53 -6.60
C TYR A 284 -5.23 12.57 -6.58
N ASP A 285 -5.91 12.48 -5.43
CA ASP A 285 -7.11 11.68 -5.26
C ASP A 285 -8.34 12.58 -5.37
N TYR A 286 -9.12 12.40 -6.43
CA TYR A 286 -10.43 13.00 -6.56
C TYR A 286 -11.45 12.15 -5.81
N THR A 287 -11.97 12.67 -4.70
CA THR A 287 -12.93 11.96 -3.84
C THR A 287 -14.27 11.77 -4.56
N ILE A 288 -14.72 10.51 -4.67
CA ILE A 288 -16.03 10.13 -5.25
C ILE A 288 -17.00 9.57 -4.21
N SER A 289 -16.57 9.43 -2.95
CA SER A 289 -17.41 8.99 -1.84
C SER A 289 -18.39 10.08 -1.41
N SER A 290 -19.29 9.74 -0.47
CA SER A 290 -20.27 10.68 0.12
C SER A 290 -19.60 11.89 0.81
N LEU A 291 -18.32 11.80 1.16
CA LEU A 291 -17.53 12.91 1.70
C LEU A 291 -17.44 14.11 0.74
N LYS A 292 -17.65 13.89 -0.56
CA LYS A 292 -17.71 14.97 -1.56
C LYS A 292 -18.74 16.06 -1.23
N THR A 293 -19.82 15.71 -0.52
CA THR A 293 -20.87 16.66 -0.11
C THR A 293 -20.38 17.71 0.88
N TYR A 294 -19.26 17.44 1.57
CA TYR A 294 -18.64 18.36 2.54
C TYR A 294 -17.59 19.29 1.93
N ASN A 295 -17.63 19.51 0.62
CA ASN A 295 -16.70 20.38 -0.11
C ASN A 295 -15.20 20.03 0.09
N VAL A 296 -14.90 18.74 0.08
CA VAL A 296 -13.56 18.22 0.29
C VAL A 296 -12.69 18.49 -0.96
N GLY A 297 -11.55 19.12 -0.80
CA GLY A 297 -10.62 19.49 -1.88
C GLY A 297 -9.79 18.32 -2.47
N GLY A 298 -10.18 17.07 -2.17
CA GLY A 298 -9.42 15.89 -2.59
C GLY A 298 -8.24 15.60 -1.66
N SER A 299 -7.35 14.70 -2.09
CA SER A 299 -6.15 14.36 -1.30
C SER A 299 -4.90 14.50 -2.18
N HIS A 300 -3.83 14.96 -1.58
CA HIS A 300 -2.54 15.17 -2.24
C HIS A 300 -1.49 14.29 -1.61
N GLU A 301 -0.62 13.71 -2.44
CA GLU A 301 0.47 12.88 -1.97
C GLU A 301 1.73 13.18 -2.75
N LEU A 302 2.83 13.43 -2.04
CA LEU A 302 4.15 13.69 -2.59
C LEU A 302 5.11 12.58 -2.18
N MET A 303 5.90 12.09 -3.13
CA MET A 303 6.95 11.10 -2.91
C MET A 303 8.28 11.64 -3.42
N LEU A 304 9.33 11.41 -2.65
CA LEU A 304 10.72 11.60 -3.06
C LEU A 304 11.48 10.32 -2.78
N ARG A 305 12.11 9.73 -3.80
CA ARG A 305 12.99 8.57 -3.67
C ARG A 305 14.39 8.91 -4.10
N TYR A 306 15.34 8.54 -3.28
CA TYR A 306 16.76 8.62 -3.59
C TYR A 306 17.38 7.23 -3.54
N GLU A 307 17.97 6.80 -4.68
CA GLU A 307 18.62 5.51 -4.87
C GLU A 307 20.13 5.73 -4.92
N PHE A 308 20.89 5.06 -4.04
CA PHE A 308 22.35 5.13 -4.02
C PHE A 308 22.94 3.72 -3.97
N ASN A 309 24.23 3.58 -4.20
CA ASN A 309 24.90 2.28 -4.31
C ASN A 309 24.22 1.33 -5.32
N LEU A 310 23.76 1.90 -6.45
CA LEU A 310 23.15 1.09 -7.51
C LEU A 310 24.16 0.06 -8.02
N PRO A 311 23.83 -1.23 -8.07
CA PRO A 311 24.71 -2.23 -8.63
C PRO A 311 24.97 -1.92 -10.11
N LYS A 312 26.23 -2.03 -10.55
CA LYS A 312 26.63 -1.79 -11.95
C LYS A 312 25.94 -2.70 -12.94
N TYR A 313 25.44 -3.83 -12.50
CA TYR A 313 24.70 -4.80 -13.27
C TYR A 313 23.45 -5.24 -12.49
N ILE A 314 22.28 -4.89 -13.01
CA ILE A 314 21.01 -5.40 -12.50
C ILE A 314 20.64 -6.57 -13.41
N PRO A 315 20.67 -7.82 -12.94
CA PRO A 315 20.17 -8.94 -13.75
C PRO A 315 18.69 -8.70 -14.11
N VAL A 316 18.28 -9.20 -15.25
CA VAL A 316 17.08 -8.93 -16.06
C VAL A 316 15.73 -8.90 -15.33
N LEU A 317 15.61 -9.39 -14.11
CA LEU A 317 14.46 -9.16 -13.24
C LEU A 317 14.54 -7.73 -12.72
N SER A 318 14.06 -6.77 -13.52
CA SER A 318 14.11 -5.36 -13.15
C SER A 318 13.08 -5.06 -12.06
N PRO A 319 13.51 -4.88 -10.80
CA PRO A 319 12.59 -4.57 -9.70
C PRO A 319 12.05 -3.15 -9.76
N ARG A 320 12.48 -2.33 -10.73
CA ARG A 320 12.11 -0.90 -10.84
C ARG A 320 10.62 -0.65 -11.09
N TYR A 321 9.88 -1.68 -11.54
CA TYR A 321 8.46 -1.57 -11.88
C TYR A 321 7.56 -2.38 -10.95
N TYR A 322 8.12 -3.07 -9.95
CA TYR A 322 7.36 -3.89 -9.01
C TYR A 322 7.23 -3.23 -7.65
#